data_a3eea86261a8ffd20dbf4aa9ec261229
#
_entry.id   a3eea86261a8ffd20dbf4aa9ec261229
#
_cell.length_a   1.000
_cell.length_b   1.000
_cell.length_c   1.000
_cell.angle_alpha   90.00
_cell.angle_beta   90.00
_cell.angle_gamma   90.00
#
_symmetry.space_group_name_H-M   'P 1'
#
loop_
_entity.id
_entity.type
_entity.pdbx_description
1 polymer ?
#
loop_
_entity_poly.entity_id
_entity_poly.type
_entity_poly.pdbx_seq_one_letter_code
_entity_poly.pdbx_strand_id
1 'polypeptide(L)'
;MVISVKNADFSLKKMSLWQVVIIGVAYMTPMVVFDTFGIVSGITDGRVPLAYILALVAMLLTAFSYARFSRISGDSGSAYNYTAQSCGAKAGFFVGWCSLLDYILLPLVNALLASIYLEAVIPSVPYWLWVVVFTGLVTLINCFRINILANLSLLFVLLPLLLMVLFIYLVI
;
A
#
# COMPACT_ATOMS: atom_id res chain seq x y z
N MET A 1 3.62 44.17 0.20
CA MET A 1 3.87 43.67 1.57
C MET A 1 4.28 42.21 1.46
N VAL A 2 5.59 41.96 1.31
CA VAL A 2 6.17 40.65 1.14
C VAL A 2 6.33 40.05 2.53
N ILE A 3 5.49 39.06 2.89
CA ILE A 3 5.65 38.36 4.15
C ILE A 3 6.85 37.40 3.97
N SER A 4 7.98 37.81 4.57
CA SER A 4 9.17 36.99 4.73
C SER A 4 8.79 35.79 5.58
N VAL A 5 8.59 34.63 4.97
CA VAL A 5 8.50 33.34 5.67
C VAL A 5 9.93 33.01 6.12
N LYS A 6 10.26 33.48 7.31
CA LYS A 6 11.49 33.20 8.02
C LYS A 6 11.54 31.70 8.33
N ASN A 7 12.45 31.02 7.66
CA ASN A 7 13.06 29.74 7.99
C ASN A 7 12.45 28.99 9.22
N ALA A 8 11.38 28.27 9.01
CA ALA A 8 11.10 27.12 9.84
C ALA A 8 12.12 26.07 9.41
N ASP A 9 13.16 25.88 10.21
CA ASP A 9 14.04 24.71 10.14
C ASP A 9 13.21 23.46 10.36
N PHE A 10 12.45 23.06 9.35
CA PHE A 10 11.95 21.71 9.21
C PHE A 10 13.16 20.86 8.85
N SER A 11 13.96 20.53 9.86
CA SER A 11 14.90 19.43 9.80
C SER A 11 14.08 18.17 9.54
N LEU A 12 13.75 17.96 8.29
CA LEU A 12 13.17 16.71 7.79
C LEU A 12 14.22 15.64 8.09
N LYS A 13 14.03 14.95 9.21
CA LYS A 13 14.86 13.82 9.60
C LYS A 13 14.82 12.85 8.42
N LYS A 14 15.91 12.82 7.64
CA LYS A 14 16.01 11.97 6.45
C LYS A 14 15.72 10.55 6.87
N MET A 15 14.68 9.96 6.31
CA MET A 15 14.33 8.57 6.59
C MET A 15 15.48 7.68 6.10
N SER A 16 15.83 6.68 6.88
CA SER A 16 16.79 5.67 6.45
C SER A 16 16.22 4.86 5.28
N LEU A 17 17.08 4.39 4.39
CA LEU A 17 16.69 3.53 3.27
C LEU A 17 15.83 2.35 3.74
N TRP A 18 16.20 1.72 4.84
CA TRP A 18 15.46 0.60 5.43
C TRP A 18 14.05 0.99 5.89
N GLN A 19 13.89 2.18 6.46
CA GLN A 19 12.56 2.67 6.84
C GLN A 19 11.65 2.85 5.63
N VAL A 20 12.19 3.39 4.54
CA VAL A 20 11.42 3.55 3.29
C VAL A 20 11.05 2.20 2.69
N VAL A 21 11.97 1.24 2.69
CA VAL A 21 11.70 -0.13 2.19
C VAL A 21 10.64 -0.82 3.03
N ILE A 22 10.74 -0.76 4.36
CA ILE A 22 9.77 -1.38 5.27
C ILE A 22 8.38 -0.78 5.07
N ILE A 23 8.27 0.55 4.96
CA ILE A 23 6.99 1.23 4.71
C ILE A 23 6.43 0.80 3.34
N GLY A 24 7.27 0.69 2.31
CA GLY A 24 6.87 0.21 0.99
C GLY A 24 6.34 -1.22 1.02
N VAL A 25 7.01 -2.13 1.72
CA VAL A 25 6.56 -3.52 1.90
C VAL A 25 5.26 -3.58 2.72
N ALA A 26 5.13 -2.73 3.76
CA ALA A 26 3.90 -2.60 4.53
C ALA A 26 2.72 -2.18 3.65
N TYR A 27 2.93 -1.21 2.78
CA TYR A 27 1.91 -0.73 1.86
C TYR A 27 1.46 -1.81 0.86
N MET A 28 2.35 -2.71 0.47
CA MET A 28 2.04 -3.82 -0.44
C MET A 28 1.18 -4.92 0.19
N THR A 29 0.91 -4.86 1.51
CA THR A 29 0.07 -5.83 2.23
C THR A 29 0.30 -7.28 1.77
N PRO A 30 1.43 -7.93 2.11
CA PRO A 30 1.82 -9.24 1.56
C PRO A 30 0.80 -10.37 1.80
N MET A 31 -0.12 -10.21 2.75
CA MET A 31 -1.22 -11.17 3.01
C MET A 31 -2.26 -11.24 1.88
N VAL A 32 -2.36 -10.22 1.03
CA VAL A 32 -3.29 -10.19 -0.12
C VAL A 32 -3.08 -11.40 -1.06
N VAL A 33 -1.88 -11.97 -1.10
CA VAL A 33 -1.61 -13.19 -1.87
C VAL A 33 -2.52 -14.34 -1.45
N PHE A 34 -2.81 -14.50 -0.16
CA PHE A 34 -3.71 -15.54 0.34
C PHE A 34 -5.16 -15.25 -0.02
N ASP A 35 -5.59 -13.99 0.06
CA ASP A 35 -6.95 -13.58 -0.27
C ASP A 35 -7.26 -13.78 -1.76
N THR A 36 -6.28 -13.50 -2.63
CA THR A 36 -6.45 -13.57 -4.08
C THR A 36 -6.09 -14.92 -4.67
N PHE A 37 -5.43 -15.81 -3.93
CA PHE A 37 -4.96 -17.10 -4.42
C PHE A 37 -6.06 -17.95 -5.04
N GLY A 38 -7.20 -18.05 -4.37
CA GLY A 38 -8.35 -18.83 -4.86
C GLY A 38 -8.91 -18.30 -6.18
N ILE A 39 -9.01 -16.97 -6.29
CA ILE A 39 -9.48 -16.29 -7.50
C ILE A 39 -8.51 -16.51 -8.65
N VAL A 40 -7.21 -16.29 -8.42
CA VAL A 40 -6.17 -16.48 -9.43
C VAL A 40 -6.09 -17.93 -9.86
N SER A 41 -6.21 -18.89 -8.94
CA SER A 41 -6.22 -20.33 -9.24
C SER A 41 -7.40 -20.69 -10.15
N GLY A 42 -8.59 -20.16 -9.88
CA GLY A 42 -9.78 -20.38 -10.70
C GLY A 42 -9.66 -19.81 -12.12
N ILE A 43 -9.07 -18.62 -12.26
CA ILE A 43 -8.90 -17.96 -13.56
C ILE A 43 -7.78 -18.60 -14.40
N THR A 44 -6.73 -19.13 -13.75
CA THR A 44 -5.54 -19.66 -14.42
C THR A 44 -5.52 -21.19 -14.55
N ASP A 45 -6.61 -21.88 -14.26
CA ASP A 45 -6.66 -23.33 -14.22
C ASP A 45 -5.51 -23.95 -13.39
N GLY A 46 -5.24 -23.38 -12.22
CA GLY A 46 -4.19 -23.84 -11.31
C GLY A 46 -2.77 -23.37 -11.67
N ARG A 47 -2.57 -22.62 -12.75
CA ARG A 47 -1.23 -22.12 -13.18
C ARG A 47 -0.82 -20.85 -12.46
N VAL A 48 -1.09 -20.76 -11.17
CA VAL A 48 -0.83 -19.60 -10.32
C VAL A 48 0.63 -19.13 -10.37
N PRO A 49 1.66 -20.01 -10.27
CA PRO A 49 3.06 -19.57 -10.32
C PRO A 49 3.42 -18.83 -11.62
N LEU A 50 2.89 -19.29 -12.75
CA LEU A 50 3.14 -18.64 -14.04
C LEU A 50 2.54 -17.23 -14.09
N ALA A 51 1.31 -17.04 -13.59
CA ALA A 51 0.67 -15.74 -13.51
C ALA A 51 1.47 -14.75 -12.66
N TYR A 52 1.95 -15.19 -11.49
CA TYR A 52 2.78 -14.36 -10.62
C TYR A 52 4.16 -14.04 -11.21
N ILE A 53 4.80 -14.97 -11.94
CA ILE A 53 6.07 -14.70 -12.64
C ILE A 53 5.86 -13.64 -13.72
N LEU A 54 4.80 -13.74 -14.52
CA LEU A 54 4.48 -12.74 -15.55
C LEU A 54 4.22 -11.36 -14.93
N ALA A 55 3.45 -11.32 -13.86
CA ALA A 55 3.21 -10.09 -13.10
C ALA A 55 4.51 -9.50 -12.53
N LEU A 56 5.39 -10.33 -11.97
CA LEU A 56 6.69 -9.92 -11.45
C LEU A 56 7.55 -9.26 -12.53
N VAL A 57 7.63 -9.86 -13.72
CA VAL A 57 8.40 -9.30 -14.85
C VAL A 57 7.85 -7.93 -15.25
N ALA A 58 6.52 -7.79 -15.38
CA ALA A 58 5.88 -6.52 -15.70
C ALA A 58 6.16 -5.46 -14.64
N MET A 59 6.05 -5.83 -13.35
CA MET A 59 6.31 -4.91 -12.24
C MET A 59 7.79 -4.52 -12.12
N LEU A 60 8.72 -5.41 -12.44
CA LEU A 60 10.15 -5.08 -12.49
C LEU A 60 10.45 -4.04 -13.57
N LEU A 61 9.88 -4.17 -14.77
CA LEU A 61 10.03 -3.18 -15.84
C LEU A 61 9.49 -1.81 -15.40
N THR A 62 8.36 -1.78 -14.74
CA THR A 62 7.79 -0.56 -14.17
C THR A 62 8.71 0.03 -13.09
N ALA A 63 9.22 -0.78 -12.17
CA ALA A 63 10.14 -0.35 -11.12
C ALA A 63 11.44 0.26 -11.70
N PHE A 64 12.02 -0.35 -12.73
CA PHE A 64 13.18 0.21 -13.44
C PHE A 64 12.87 1.57 -14.08
N SER A 65 11.69 1.71 -14.68
CA SER A 65 11.25 2.99 -15.27
C SER A 65 11.14 4.08 -14.19
N TYR A 66 10.50 3.79 -13.08
CA TYR A 66 10.38 4.72 -11.95
C TYR A 66 11.74 5.09 -11.34
N ALA A 67 12.63 4.11 -11.17
CA ALA A 67 13.99 4.36 -10.67
C ALA A 67 14.78 5.29 -11.59
N ARG A 68 14.57 5.19 -12.90
CA ARG A 68 15.21 6.07 -13.89
C ARG A 68 14.64 7.49 -13.83
N PHE A 69 13.33 7.63 -13.76
CA PHE A 69 12.67 8.93 -13.63
C PHE A 69 13.06 9.65 -12.33
N SER A 70 13.11 8.94 -11.22
CA SER A 70 13.53 9.48 -9.93
C SER A 70 14.94 10.09 -9.94
N ARG A 71 15.86 9.51 -10.73
CA ARG A 71 17.22 10.03 -10.88
C ARG A 71 17.28 11.29 -11.75
N ILE A 72 16.38 11.41 -12.73
CA ILE A 72 16.38 12.54 -13.68
C ILE A 72 15.66 13.75 -13.09
N SER A 73 14.54 13.55 -12.42
CA SER A 73 13.67 14.64 -11.97
C SER A 73 14.10 15.29 -10.66
N GLY A 74 14.97 14.64 -9.84
CA GLY A 74 15.49 15.20 -8.58
C GLY A 74 14.44 15.51 -7.50
N ASP A 75 13.17 15.60 -7.87
CA ASP A 75 12.05 15.85 -6.98
C ASP A 75 11.48 14.54 -6.41
N SER A 76 10.81 14.60 -5.27
CA SER A 76 10.02 13.52 -4.71
C SER A 76 8.87 13.21 -5.67
N GLY A 77 9.19 12.43 -6.73
CA GLY A 77 8.30 12.20 -7.85
C GLY A 77 7.17 11.25 -7.48
N SER A 78 5.95 11.74 -7.65
CA SER A 78 4.77 10.88 -7.75
C SER A 78 4.52 10.54 -9.23
N ALA A 79 3.72 9.51 -9.49
CA ALA A 79 3.28 9.16 -10.85
C ALA A 79 2.73 10.38 -11.59
N TYR A 80 2.05 11.29 -10.87
CA TYR A 80 1.59 12.58 -11.37
C TYR A 80 2.72 13.42 -11.98
N ASN A 81 3.80 13.67 -11.21
CA ASN A 81 4.90 14.54 -11.67
C ASN A 81 5.62 13.94 -12.88
N TYR A 82 5.88 12.64 -12.88
CA TYR A 82 6.55 11.97 -14.00
C TYR A 82 5.70 12.02 -15.25
N THR A 83 4.39 11.79 -15.14
CA THR A 83 3.48 11.86 -16.29
C THR A 83 3.29 13.29 -16.77
N ALA A 84 3.19 14.25 -15.88
CA ALA A 84 3.06 15.66 -16.27
C ALA A 84 4.28 16.17 -17.02
N GLN A 85 5.49 15.76 -16.63
CA GLN A 85 6.74 16.13 -17.32
C GLN A 85 6.90 15.42 -18.67
N SER A 86 6.45 14.15 -18.78
CA SER A 86 6.66 13.35 -20.00
C SER A 86 5.55 13.51 -21.03
N CYS A 87 4.29 13.55 -20.59
CA CYS A 87 3.10 13.51 -21.43
C CYS A 87 2.25 14.81 -21.36
N GLY A 88 2.67 15.78 -20.56
CA GLY A 88 1.99 17.05 -20.39
C GLY A 88 0.98 17.08 -19.24
N ALA A 89 0.55 18.30 -18.87
CA ALA A 89 -0.24 18.59 -17.69
C ALA A 89 -1.61 17.87 -17.65
N LYS A 90 -2.26 17.67 -18.80
CA LYS A 90 -3.57 16.99 -18.87
C LYS A 90 -3.46 15.51 -18.49
N ALA A 91 -2.44 14.81 -19.03
CA ALA A 91 -2.17 13.41 -18.70
C ALA A 91 -1.75 13.28 -17.23
N GLY A 92 -0.89 14.17 -16.75
CA GLY A 92 -0.52 14.24 -15.33
C GLY A 92 -1.72 14.39 -14.42
N PHE A 93 -2.64 15.33 -14.72
CA PHE A 93 -3.86 15.52 -13.94
C PHE A 93 -4.70 14.23 -13.87
N PHE A 94 -4.89 13.53 -14.99
CA PHE A 94 -5.64 12.28 -15.01
C PHE A 94 -5.00 11.20 -14.13
N VAL A 95 -3.68 11.02 -14.22
CA VAL A 95 -2.93 10.05 -13.39
C VAL A 95 -2.98 10.45 -11.91
N GLY A 96 -2.89 11.74 -11.60
CA GLY A 96 -3.04 12.26 -10.23
C GLY A 96 -4.42 11.98 -9.65
N TRP A 97 -5.46 12.15 -10.47
CA TRP A 97 -6.83 11.83 -10.08
C TRP A 97 -7.03 10.34 -9.81
N CYS A 98 -6.51 9.47 -10.70
CA CYS A 98 -6.55 8.02 -10.49
C CYS A 98 -5.80 7.60 -9.20
N SER A 99 -4.65 8.20 -8.94
CA SER A 99 -3.89 7.94 -7.71
C SER A 99 -4.64 8.39 -6.45
N LEU A 100 -5.35 9.51 -6.52
CA LEU A 100 -6.18 10.00 -5.42
C LEU A 100 -7.34 9.04 -5.13
N LEU A 101 -7.99 8.53 -6.17
CA LEU A 101 -9.04 7.52 -6.03
C LEU A 101 -8.51 6.24 -5.40
N ASP A 102 -7.32 5.78 -5.79
CA ASP A 102 -6.66 4.62 -5.20
C ASP A 102 -6.46 4.79 -3.69
N TYR A 103 -5.92 5.94 -3.26
CA TYR A 103 -5.72 6.25 -1.84
C TYR A 103 -7.01 6.33 -1.03
N ILE A 104 -8.14 6.72 -1.64
CA ILE A 104 -9.43 6.80 -0.96
C ILE A 104 -10.12 5.44 -0.93
N LEU A 105 -10.11 4.72 -2.05
CA LEU A 105 -10.85 3.47 -2.20
C LEU A 105 -10.17 2.29 -1.54
N LEU A 106 -8.84 2.22 -1.52
CA LEU A 106 -8.10 1.10 -0.97
C LEU A 106 -8.38 0.84 0.52
N PRO A 107 -8.38 1.85 1.42
CA PRO A 107 -8.77 1.65 2.81
C PRO A 107 -10.22 1.20 2.97
N LEU A 108 -11.12 1.70 2.11
CA LEU A 108 -12.53 1.30 2.11
C LEU A 108 -12.68 -0.18 1.76
N VAL A 109 -12.04 -0.63 0.68
CA VAL A 109 -12.07 -2.03 0.25
C VAL A 109 -11.49 -2.94 1.33
N ASN A 110 -10.38 -2.56 1.98
CA ASN A 110 -9.80 -3.33 3.06
C ASN A 110 -10.73 -3.45 4.28
N ALA A 111 -11.43 -2.37 4.65
CA ALA A 111 -12.41 -2.40 5.73
C ALA A 111 -13.60 -3.31 5.39
N LEU A 112 -14.06 -3.30 4.13
CA LEU A 112 -15.13 -4.17 3.66
C LEU A 112 -14.71 -5.64 3.69
N LEU A 113 -13.54 -5.98 3.18
CA LEU A 113 -13.00 -7.35 3.21
C LEU A 113 -12.85 -7.87 4.63
N ALA A 114 -12.26 -7.09 5.54
CA ALA A 114 -12.12 -7.45 6.94
C ALA A 114 -13.49 -7.71 7.59
N SER A 115 -14.51 -6.92 7.23
CA SER A 115 -15.86 -7.08 7.74
C SER A 115 -16.52 -8.39 7.25
N ILE A 116 -16.31 -8.75 5.98
CA ILE A 116 -16.79 -10.03 5.40
C ILE A 116 -16.16 -11.22 6.11
N TYR A 117 -14.85 -11.20 6.36
CA TYR A 117 -14.17 -12.29 7.06
C TYR A 117 -14.63 -12.44 8.51
N LEU A 118 -14.87 -11.33 9.20
CA LEU A 118 -15.34 -11.38 10.60
C LEU A 118 -16.80 -11.80 10.71
N GLU A 119 -17.66 -11.41 9.78
CA GLU A 119 -19.03 -11.91 9.73
C GLU A 119 -19.07 -13.44 9.55
N ALA A 120 -18.16 -13.99 8.73
CA ALA A 120 -18.05 -15.45 8.56
C ALA A 120 -17.62 -16.18 9.85
N VAL A 121 -16.82 -15.53 10.71
CA VAL A 121 -16.34 -16.10 11.98
C VAL A 121 -17.35 -15.87 13.11
N ILE A 122 -18.01 -14.71 13.13
CA ILE A 122 -18.95 -14.28 14.17
C ILE A 122 -20.29 -13.85 13.53
N PRO A 123 -21.12 -14.79 13.11
CA PRO A 123 -22.39 -14.50 12.41
C PRO A 123 -23.42 -13.73 13.26
N SER A 124 -23.22 -13.66 14.58
CA SER A 124 -24.11 -12.96 15.50
C SER A 124 -24.06 -11.43 15.39
N VAL A 125 -23.00 -10.90 14.74
CA VAL A 125 -22.78 -9.45 14.59
C VAL A 125 -23.01 -9.06 13.14
N PRO A 126 -23.91 -8.10 12.86
CA PRO A 126 -24.21 -7.70 11.50
C PRO A 126 -23.00 -7.04 10.82
N TYR A 127 -22.81 -7.32 9.55
CA TYR A 127 -21.72 -6.84 8.69
C TYR A 127 -21.44 -5.32 8.80
N TRP A 128 -22.49 -4.50 8.75
CA TRP A 128 -22.33 -3.05 8.81
C TRP A 128 -21.68 -2.53 10.09
N LEU A 129 -21.87 -3.24 11.20
CA LEU A 129 -21.27 -2.88 12.49
C LEU A 129 -19.74 -3.06 12.44
N TRP A 130 -19.27 -4.12 11.82
CA TRP A 130 -17.84 -4.34 11.59
C TRP A 130 -17.21 -3.24 10.72
N VAL A 131 -17.91 -2.81 9.66
CA VAL A 131 -17.45 -1.69 8.81
C VAL A 131 -17.26 -0.42 9.63
N VAL A 132 -18.22 -0.09 10.48
CA VAL A 132 -18.14 1.11 11.36
C VAL A 132 -16.99 0.97 12.36
N VAL A 133 -16.84 -0.19 12.98
CA VAL A 133 -15.77 -0.46 13.96
C VAL A 133 -14.40 -0.33 13.29
N PHE A 134 -14.17 -0.96 12.14
CA PHE A 134 -12.89 -0.86 11.44
C PHE A 134 -12.57 0.55 10.97
N THR A 135 -13.54 1.22 10.36
CA THR A 135 -13.35 2.60 9.90
C THR A 135 -13.06 3.53 11.08
N GLY A 136 -13.80 3.38 12.19
CA GLY A 136 -13.57 4.13 13.41
C GLY A 136 -12.19 3.87 14.02
N LEU A 137 -11.78 2.60 14.10
CA LEU A 137 -10.50 2.19 14.65
C LEU A 137 -9.32 2.72 13.82
N VAL A 138 -9.40 2.59 12.49
CA VAL A 138 -8.39 3.14 11.58
C VAL A 138 -8.31 4.65 11.68
N THR A 139 -9.45 5.34 11.75
CA THR A 139 -9.50 6.79 11.93
C THR A 139 -8.87 7.20 13.25
N LEU A 140 -9.19 6.51 14.34
CA LEU A 140 -8.63 6.76 15.66
C LEU A 140 -7.10 6.55 15.66
N ILE A 141 -6.61 5.46 15.04
CA ILE A 141 -5.17 5.19 14.93
C ILE A 141 -4.47 6.30 14.13
N ASN A 142 -5.08 6.79 13.06
CA ASN A 142 -4.53 7.88 12.26
C ASN A 142 -4.46 9.23 12.99
N CYS A 143 -5.21 9.41 14.07
CA CYS A 143 -5.09 10.59 14.93
C CYS A 143 -3.84 10.56 15.84
N PHE A 144 -3.17 9.42 15.96
CA PHE A 144 -1.95 9.29 16.76
C PHE A 144 -0.71 9.81 16.01
N ARG A 145 0.36 10.08 16.79
CA ARG A 145 1.64 10.58 16.24
C ARG A 145 2.28 9.58 15.27
N ILE A 146 2.88 10.10 14.22
CA ILE A 146 3.58 9.33 13.15
C ILE A 146 4.58 8.29 13.69
N ASN A 147 5.23 8.55 14.83
CA ASN A 147 6.18 7.60 15.42
C ASN A 147 5.50 6.31 15.94
N ILE A 148 4.26 6.42 16.42
CA ILE A 148 3.47 5.26 16.89
C ILE A 148 3.01 4.46 15.66
N LEU A 149 2.59 5.15 14.62
CA LEU A 149 2.21 4.51 13.36
C LEU A 149 3.37 3.72 12.72
N ALA A 150 4.58 4.26 12.72
CA ALA A 150 5.76 3.58 12.17
C ALA A 150 6.07 2.27 12.91
N ASN A 151 5.99 2.26 14.24
CA ASN A 151 6.21 1.05 15.04
C ASN A 151 5.09 0.02 14.87
N LEU A 152 3.82 0.47 14.80
CA LEU A 152 2.69 -0.38 14.49
C LEU A 152 2.79 -0.99 13.08
N SER A 153 3.19 -0.21 12.09
CA SER A 153 3.41 -0.69 10.72
C SER A 153 4.46 -1.79 10.67
N LEU A 154 5.55 -1.67 11.44
CA LEU A 154 6.57 -2.71 11.53
C LEU A 154 5.99 -4.02 12.07
N LEU A 155 5.17 -3.96 13.13
CA LEU A 155 4.50 -5.14 13.70
C LEU A 155 3.57 -5.80 12.68
N PHE A 156 2.75 -5.00 11.97
CA PHE A 156 1.83 -5.49 10.95
C PHE A 156 2.51 -6.03 9.69
N VAL A 157 3.78 -5.71 9.45
CA VAL A 157 4.59 -6.33 8.38
C VAL A 157 5.24 -7.62 8.85
N LEU A 158 5.82 -7.61 10.06
CA LEU A 158 6.54 -8.76 10.59
C LEU A 158 5.60 -9.94 10.86
N LEU A 159 4.40 -9.71 11.38
CA LEU A 159 3.44 -10.75 11.70
C LEU A 159 3.04 -11.58 10.46
N PRO A 160 2.59 -10.99 9.34
CA PRO A 160 2.29 -11.74 8.11
C PRO A 160 3.51 -12.47 7.53
N LEU A 161 4.68 -11.85 7.54
CA LEU A 161 5.91 -12.49 7.06
C LEU A 161 6.27 -13.72 7.91
N LEU A 162 6.13 -13.61 9.23
CA LEU A 162 6.36 -14.72 10.14
C LEU A 162 5.35 -15.85 9.91
N LEU A 163 4.09 -15.51 9.72
CA LEU A 163 3.05 -16.50 9.37
C LEU A 163 3.34 -17.18 8.03
N MET A 164 3.82 -16.45 7.02
CA MET A 164 4.21 -17.04 5.74
C MET A 164 5.37 -18.02 5.90
N VAL A 165 6.41 -17.64 6.65
CA VAL A 165 7.56 -18.52 6.91
C VAL A 165 7.13 -19.77 7.70
N LEU A 166 6.28 -19.59 8.72
CA LEU A 166 5.73 -20.69 9.49
C LEU A 166 4.91 -21.64 8.60
N PHE A 167 4.07 -21.10 7.73
CA PHE A 167 3.28 -21.90 6.80
C PHE A 167 4.18 -22.69 5.85
N ILE A 168 5.20 -22.07 5.27
CA ILE A 168 6.16 -22.76 4.41
C ILE A 168 6.86 -23.89 5.18
N TYR A 169 7.28 -23.63 6.42
CA TYR A 169 7.94 -24.63 7.26
C TYR A 169 7.04 -25.83 7.61
N LEU A 170 5.73 -25.59 7.78
CA LEU A 170 4.78 -26.67 8.09
C LEU A 170 4.37 -27.50 6.87
N VAL A 171 4.50 -26.93 5.65
CA VAL A 171 4.07 -27.60 4.39
C VAL A 171 5.22 -28.38 3.73
N ILE A 172 6.48 -28.00 4.02
CA ILE A 172 7.68 -28.72 3.54
C ILE A 172 8.07 -29.81 4.55
#